data_7b0cce0fa102c4ac3b4e9429aab9987d
#
_entry.id   7b0cce0fa102c4ac3b4e9429aab9987d
#
_cell.length_a   1.000
_cell.length_b   1.000
_cell.length_c   1.000
_cell.angle_alpha   90.00
_cell.angle_beta   90.00
_cell.angle_gamma   90.00
#
_symmetry.space_group_name_H-M   'P 1'
#
loop_
_entity.id
_entity.type
_entity.pdbx_description
1 polymer ?
#
loop_
_entity_poly.entity_id
_entity_poly.type
_entity_poly.pdbx_seq_one_letter_code
_entity_poly.pdbx_strand_id
1 'polypeptide(L)'
;MTPAQARAFQAVALEGSFTAAARSLHVSQPTITNQVKQLETHYGVGLFHRSGRGVRLTRTGEELLAIVRRMFGSYQEATEYLQATQGMRRGHLRAGSYGPYDVIKMVARFKRRYPAIQVSTAFANSRFLGKKLLDYDLDVAVFSRIEYHPEFHILPFSQPPLVAIAPRDGTWENESAISIAELKGHQ
;
A
#
# COMPACT_ATOMS: atom_id res chain seq x y z
N MET A 1 -21.90 -6.63 -12.10
CA MET A 1 -20.67 -7.10 -11.41
C MET A 1 -21.03 -7.47 -9.98
N THR A 2 -20.64 -8.67 -9.52
CA THR A 2 -20.84 -9.11 -8.13
C THR A 2 -19.63 -8.76 -7.28
N PRO A 3 -19.73 -8.69 -5.93
CA PRO A 3 -18.57 -8.48 -5.05
C PRO A 3 -17.48 -9.56 -5.23
N ALA A 4 -17.86 -10.80 -5.52
CA ALA A 4 -16.90 -11.89 -5.78
C ALA A 4 -16.13 -11.66 -7.08
N GLN A 5 -16.79 -11.20 -8.14
CA GLN A 5 -16.16 -10.84 -9.41
C GLN A 5 -15.20 -9.65 -9.25
N ALA A 6 -15.64 -8.62 -8.52
CA ALA A 6 -14.81 -7.45 -8.24
C ALA A 6 -13.55 -7.84 -7.44
N ARG A 7 -13.70 -8.69 -6.41
CA ARG A 7 -12.59 -9.17 -5.59
C ARG A 7 -11.61 -10.03 -6.39
N ALA A 8 -12.11 -10.95 -7.24
CA ALA A 8 -11.28 -11.76 -8.13
C ALA A 8 -10.52 -10.90 -9.13
N PHE A 9 -11.18 -9.95 -9.77
CA PHE A 9 -10.57 -9.00 -10.68
C PHE A 9 -9.45 -8.19 -9.99
N GLN A 10 -9.74 -7.59 -8.83
CA GLN A 10 -8.76 -6.82 -8.06
C GLN A 10 -7.55 -7.67 -7.69
N ALA A 11 -7.75 -8.88 -7.18
CA ALA A 11 -6.66 -9.77 -6.80
C ALA A 11 -5.75 -10.10 -7.99
N VAL A 12 -6.31 -10.43 -9.17
CA VAL A 12 -5.52 -10.70 -10.38
C VAL A 12 -4.76 -9.46 -10.83
N ALA A 13 -5.36 -8.28 -10.73
CA ALA A 13 -4.72 -7.01 -11.08
C ALA A 13 -3.52 -6.68 -10.18
N LEU A 14 -3.63 -6.96 -8.88
CA LEU A 14 -2.58 -6.70 -7.90
C LEU A 14 -1.43 -7.70 -7.98
N GLU A 15 -1.76 -8.99 -8.12
CA GLU A 15 -0.79 -10.07 -8.14
C GLU A 15 -0.12 -10.27 -9.51
N GLY A 16 -0.72 -9.74 -10.59
CA GLY A 16 -0.25 -9.96 -11.96
C GLY A 16 -0.34 -11.43 -12.42
N SER A 17 -1.08 -12.26 -11.67
CA SER A 17 -1.18 -13.70 -11.92
C SER A 17 -2.47 -14.28 -11.35
N PHE A 18 -3.19 -15.06 -12.14
CA PHE A 18 -4.38 -15.79 -11.69
C PHE A 18 -4.07 -16.81 -10.58
N THR A 19 -2.91 -17.45 -10.66
CA THR A 19 -2.48 -18.44 -9.64
C THR A 19 -2.12 -17.75 -8.33
N ALA A 20 -1.41 -16.62 -8.37
CA ALA A 20 -1.08 -15.86 -7.17
C ALA A 20 -2.35 -15.27 -6.52
N ALA A 21 -3.26 -14.72 -7.32
CA ALA A 21 -4.56 -14.22 -6.85
C ALA A 21 -5.41 -15.32 -6.18
N ALA A 22 -5.40 -16.52 -6.72
CA ALA A 22 -6.12 -17.66 -6.11
C ALA A 22 -5.55 -18.01 -4.74
N ARG A 23 -4.22 -18.00 -4.60
CA ARG A 23 -3.54 -18.23 -3.30
C ARG A 23 -3.86 -17.12 -2.29
N SER A 24 -3.80 -15.85 -2.69
CA SER A 24 -4.08 -14.72 -1.81
C SER A 24 -5.52 -14.68 -1.30
N LEU A 25 -6.47 -15.19 -2.11
CA LEU A 25 -7.89 -15.29 -1.74
C LEU A 25 -8.30 -16.65 -1.16
N HIS A 26 -7.37 -17.59 -1.01
CA HIS A 26 -7.61 -18.95 -0.50
C HIS A 26 -8.69 -19.72 -1.26
N VAL A 27 -8.70 -19.58 -2.60
CA VAL A 27 -9.62 -20.28 -3.49
C VAL A 27 -8.87 -20.97 -4.62
N SER A 28 -9.57 -21.79 -5.42
CA SER A 28 -8.96 -22.45 -6.57
C SER A 28 -8.71 -21.47 -7.74
N GLN A 29 -7.67 -21.69 -8.51
CA GLN A 29 -7.37 -20.88 -9.69
C GLN A 29 -8.49 -20.92 -10.76
N PRO A 30 -9.16 -22.06 -11.02
CA PRO A 30 -10.34 -22.08 -11.86
C PRO A 30 -11.47 -21.17 -11.38
N THR A 31 -11.68 -21.05 -10.06
CA THR A 31 -12.67 -20.13 -9.48
C THR A 31 -12.37 -18.69 -9.88
N ILE A 32 -11.13 -18.22 -9.67
CA ILE A 32 -10.72 -16.87 -10.06
C ILE A 32 -10.87 -16.64 -11.56
N THR A 33 -10.40 -17.59 -12.37
CA THR A 33 -10.50 -17.51 -13.82
C THR A 33 -11.95 -17.39 -14.29
N ASN A 34 -12.85 -18.17 -13.70
CA ASN A 34 -14.27 -18.16 -14.05
C ASN A 34 -14.93 -16.84 -13.65
N GLN A 35 -14.66 -16.33 -12.43
CA GLN A 35 -15.20 -15.04 -11.96
C GLN A 35 -14.80 -13.89 -12.88
N VAL A 36 -13.53 -13.81 -13.27
CA VAL A 36 -13.03 -12.77 -14.19
C VAL A 36 -13.62 -12.94 -15.58
N LYS A 37 -13.65 -14.18 -16.11
CA LYS A 37 -14.22 -14.47 -17.43
C LYS A 37 -15.71 -14.11 -17.51
N GLN A 38 -16.48 -14.45 -16.48
CA GLN A 38 -17.91 -14.07 -16.41
C GLN A 38 -18.08 -12.55 -16.37
N LEU A 39 -17.22 -11.82 -15.65
CA LEU A 39 -17.23 -10.36 -15.63
C LEU A 39 -16.96 -9.78 -17.02
N GLU A 40 -15.89 -10.23 -17.69
CA GLU A 40 -15.53 -9.80 -19.05
C GLU A 40 -16.64 -10.10 -20.06
N THR A 41 -17.18 -11.32 -19.99
CA THR A 41 -18.24 -11.77 -20.92
C THR A 41 -19.56 -11.02 -20.71
N HIS A 42 -19.97 -10.80 -19.46
CA HIS A 42 -21.23 -10.12 -19.13
C HIS A 42 -21.27 -8.67 -19.62
N TYR A 43 -20.13 -7.98 -19.58
CA TYR A 43 -20.03 -6.58 -20.03
C TYR A 43 -19.44 -6.43 -21.44
N GLY A 44 -19.02 -7.51 -22.08
CA GLY A 44 -18.40 -7.48 -23.42
C GLY A 44 -17.08 -6.75 -23.47
N VAL A 45 -16.30 -6.75 -22.38
CA VAL A 45 -15.04 -6.00 -22.26
C VAL A 45 -13.89 -6.93 -21.89
N GLY A 46 -12.69 -6.66 -22.43
CA GLY A 46 -11.46 -7.29 -21.98
C GLY A 46 -10.82 -6.45 -20.86
N LEU A 47 -10.56 -7.05 -19.71
CA LEU A 47 -9.94 -6.39 -18.57
C LEU A 47 -8.44 -6.70 -18.48
N PHE A 48 -8.02 -7.81 -19.07
CA PHE A 48 -6.64 -8.27 -19.03
C PHE A 48 -6.10 -8.62 -20.41
N HIS A 49 -4.84 -8.25 -20.67
CA HIS A 49 -4.00 -8.81 -21.69
C HIS A 49 -3.29 -10.05 -21.15
N ARG A 50 -3.46 -11.18 -21.81
CA ARG A 50 -2.72 -12.42 -21.52
C ARG A 50 -1.45 -12.44 -22.35
N SER A 51 -0.30 -12.44 -21.71
CA SER A 51 1.00 -12.61 -22.37
C SER A 51 1.74 -13.78 -21.73
N GLY A 52 2.66 -14.42 -22.46
CA GLY A 52 3.43 -15.56 -21.92
C GLY A 52 4.26 -15.27 -20.67
N ARG A 53 4.36 -14.02 -20.24
CA ARG A 53 5.10 -13.56 -19.05
C ARG A 53 4.22 -13.06 -17.91
N GLY A 54 2.90 -13.33 -17.96
CA GLY A 54 1.97 -12.90 -16.90
C GLY A 54 0.73 -12.20 -17.46
N VAL A 55 0.04 -11.49 -16.56
CA VAL A 55 -1.23 -10.80 -16.84
C VAL A 55 -1.02 -9.30 -16.65
N ARG A 56 -1.45 -8.49 -17.61
CA ARG A 56 -1.45 -7.04 -17.52
C ARG A 56 -2.86 -6.50 -17.72
N LEU A 57 -3.18 -5.41 -17.07
CA LEU A 57 -4.45 -4.73 -17.29
C LEU A 57 -4.54 -4.14 -18.70
N THR A 58 -5.74 -4.14 -19.28
CA THR A 58 -6.11 -3.25 -20.39
C THR A 58 -6.37 -1.85 -19.82
N ARG A 59 -6.52 -0.84 -20.70
CA ARG A 59 -6.94 0.49 -20.28
C ARG A 59 -8.27 0.45 -19.48
N THR A 60 -9.25 -0.29 -19.97
CA THR A 60 -10.53 -0.50 -19.26
C THR A 60 -10.31 -1.17 -17.91
N GLY A 61 -9.37 -2.12 -17.82
CA GLY A 61 -8.99 -2.76 -16.56
C GLY A 61 -8.37 -1.78 -15.56
N GLU A 62 -7.50 -0.87 -16.01
CA GLU A 62 -6.88 0.15 -15.14
C GLU A 62 -7.95 1.11 -14.58
N GLU A 63 -8.84 1.60 -15.43
CA GLU A 63 -9.94 2.48 -15.04
C GLU A 63 -10.91 1.77 -14.06
N LEU A 64 -11.25 0.51 -14.33
CA LEU A 64 -12.09 -0.30 -13.44
C LEU A 64 -11.40 -0.57 -12.10
N LEU A 65 -10.10 -0.81 -12.09
CA LEU A 65 -9.35 -1.06 -10.85
C LEU A 65 -9.44 0.11 -9.88
N ALA A 66 -9.31 1.35 -10.37
CA ALA A 66 -9.47 2.55 -9.54
C ALA A 66 -10.89 2.63 -8.92
N ILE A 67 -11.92 2.26 -9.68
CA ILE A 67 -13.31 2.25 -9.19
C ILE A 67 -13.51 1.15 -8.14
N VAL A 68 -13.01 -0.06 -8.41
CA VAL A 68 -13.14 -1.22 -7.51
C VAL A 68 -12.41 -0.98 -6.18
N ARG A 69 -11.25 -0.32 -6.21
CA ARG A 69 -10.52 0.10 -5.00
C ARG A 69 -11.36 1.02 -4.13
N ARG A 70 -11.94 2.08 -4.70
CA ARG A 70 -12.82 3.00 -3.96
C ARG A 70 -14.05 2.28 -3.39
N MET A 71 -14.65 1.37 -4.17
CA MET A 71 -15.79 0.57 -3.72
C MET A 71 -15.45 -0.27 -2.47
N PHE A 72 -14.33 -0.97 -2.47
CA PHE A 72 -13.91 -1.74 -1.29
C PHE A 72 -13.48 -0.85 -0.13
N GLY A 73 -12.88 0.31 -0.39
CA GLY A 73 -12.57 1.32 0.63
C GLY A 73 -13.85 1.80 1.34
N SER A 74 -14.89 2.20 0.57
CA SER A 74 -16.17 2.61 1.13
C SER A 74 -16.90 1.48 1.87
N TYR A 75 -16.79 0.24 1.38
CA TYR A 75 -17.33 -0.93 2.09
C TYR A 75 -16.66 -1.13 3.44
N GLN A 76 -15.34 -0.99 3.50
CA GLN A 76 -14.57 -1.09 4.73
C GLN A 76 -14.96 0.03 5.72
N GLU A 77 -15.06 1.27 5.24
CA GLU A 77 -15.49 2.43 6.03
C GLU A 77 -16.89 2.21 6.64
N ALA A 78 -17.84 1.73 5.85
CA ALA A 78 -19.18 1.41 6.35
C ALA A 78 -19.17 0.32 7.42
N THR A 79 -18.33 -0.70 7.25
CA THR A 79 -18.18 -1.78 8.23
C THR A 79 -17.60 -1.24 9.55
N GLU A 80 -16.58 -0.41 9.47
CA GLU A 80 -15.95 0.21 10.64
C GLU A 80 -16.90 1.17 11.37
N TYR A 81 -17.69 1.94 10.62
CA TYR A 81 -18.74 2.80 11.18
C TYR A 81 -19.77 2.00 11.98
N LEU A 82 -20.28 0.90 11.43
CA LEU A 82 -21.24 0.04 12.12
C LEU A 82 -20.64 -0.60 13.38
N GLN A 83 -19.39 -1.03 13.34
CA GLN A 83 -18.69 -1.55 14.51
C GLN A 83 -18.48 -0.49 15.60
N ALA A 84 -18.21 0.75 15.22
CA ALA A 84 -18.06 1.86 16.15
C ALA A 84 -19.39 2.22 16.84
N THR A 85 -20.52 2.17 16.13
CA THR A 85 -21.86 2.47 16.67
C THR A 85 -22.36 1.42 17.69
N GLN A 86 -21.89 0.18 17.60
CA GLN A 86 -22.23 -0.87 18.56
C GLN A 86 -21.49 -0.76 19.92
N GLY A 87 -20.82 0.36 20.19
CA GLY A 87 -20.05 0.56 21.41
C GLY A 87 -18.72 -0.22 21.44
N MET A 88 -18.43 -0.97 20.40
CA MET A 88 -17.11 -1.57 20.17
C MET A 88 -16.17 -0.47 19.63
N ARG A 89 -15.61 0.35 20.54
CA ARG A 89 -14.53 1.31 20.23
C ARG A 89 -13.22 0.56 19.86
N ARG A 90 -13.33 -0.43 19.01
CA ARG A 90 -12.21 -1.25 18.54
C ARG A 90 -11.99 -0.95 17.05
N GLY A 91 -11.49 0.25 16.78
CA GLY A 91 -10.96 0.55 15.44
C GLY A 91 -9.64 -0.17 15.20
N HIS A 92 -9.24 -0.30 13.94
CA HIS A 92 -7.95 -0.79 13.53
C HIS A 92 -7.29 0.27 12.64
N LEU A 93 -6.10 0.76 13.03
CA LEU A 93 -5.27 1.67 12.23
C LEU A 93 -4.14 0.88 11.58
N ARG A 94 -4.10 0.86 10.26
CA ARG A 94 -3.05 0.23 9.46
C ARG A 94 -2.07 1.30 9.02
N ALA A 95 -0.90 1.36 9.66
CA ALA A 95 0.12 2.37 9.41
C ALA A 95 1.32 1.78 8.65
N GLY A 96 1.79 2.47 7.62
CA GLY A 96 3.00 2.12 6.89
C GLY A 96 4.16 3.08 7.18
N SER A 97 5.40 2.61 7.13
CA SER A 97 6.56 3.48 7.18
C SER A 97 7.74 2.88 6.41
N TYR A 98 8.58 3.76 5.85
CA TYR A 98 9.82 3.32 5.24
C TYR A 98 10.88 2.88 6.27
N GLY A 99 10.74 3.31 7.54
CA GLY A 99 11.60 2.94 8.65
C GLY A 99 10.87 2.93 9.99
N PRO A 100 11.37 2.19 10.98
CA PRO A 100 10.67 1.99 12.25
C PRO A 100 10.74 3.21 13.18
N TYR A 101 11.77 4.06 13.06
CA TYR A 101 12.12 5.06 14.06
C TYR A 101 11.00 6.06 14.36
N ASP A 102 10.46 6.68 13.31
CA ASP A 102 9.44 7.71 13.47
C ASP A 102 8.06 7.11 13.79
N VAL A 103 7.70 6.03 13.11
CA VAL A 103 6.39 5.41 13.28
C VAL A 103 6.21 4.80 14.68
N ILE A 104 7.26 4.24 15.28
CA ILE A 104 7.16 3.68 16.63
C ILE A 104 6.78 4.75 17.65
N LYS A 105 7.41 5.92 17.59
CA LYS A 105 7.08 7.05 18.49
C LYS A 105 5.65 7.55 18.28
N MET A 106 5.23 7.66 17.02
CA MET A 106 3.86 8.07 16.66
C MET A 106 2.83 7.07 17.18
N VAL A 107 3.04 5.78 16.91
CA VAL A 107 2.15 4.70 17.35
C VAL A 107 2.08 4.63 18.89
N ALA A 108 3.22 4.75 19.58
CA ALA A 108 3.24 4.77 21.04
C ALA A 108 2.44 5.92 21.62
N ARG A 109 2.53 7.13 21.03
CA ARG A 109 1.74 8.30 21.44
C ARG A 109 0.26 8.12 21.12
N PHE A 110 -0.07 7.59 19.94
CA PHE A 110 -1.43 7.29 19.52
C PHE A 110 -2.09 6.25 20.44
N LYS A 111 -1.41 5.14 20.73
CA LYS A 111 -1.91 4.08 21.62
C LYS A 111 -2.16 4.57 23.05
N ARG A 112 -1.35 5.50 23.57
CA ARG A 112 -1.62 6.12 24.88
C ARG A 112 -2.92 6.91 24.91
N ARG A 113 -3.25 7.60 23.81
CA ARG A 113 -4.48 8.41 23.72
C ARG A 113 -5.69 7.57 23.34
N TYR A 114 -5.50 6.52 22.57
CA TYR A 114 -6.55 5.65 22.02
C TYR A 114 -6.24 4.17 22.28
N PRO A 115 -6.25 3.73 23.56
CA PRO A 115 -5.81 2.38 23.93
C PRO A 115 -6.66 1.26 23.33
N ALA A 116 -7.94 1.54 23.04
CA ALA A 116 -8.87 0.58 22.47
C ALA A 116 -8.67 0.34 20.95
N ILE A 117 -7.95 1.23 20.25
CA ILE A 117 -7.69 1.07 18.80
C ILE A 117 -6.49 0.13 18.62
N GLN A 118 -6.67 -0.92 17.84
CA GLN A 118 -5.56 -1.76 17.39
C GLN A 118 -4.74 -1.01 16.34
N VAL A 119 -3.42 -1.18 16.36
CA VAL A 119 -2.53 -0.60 15.35
C VAL A 119 -1.67 -1.71 14.80
N SER A 120 -1.71 -1.89 13.48
CA SER A 120 -0.74 -2.70 12.74
C SER A 120 0.22 -1.78 12.00
N THR A 121 1.49 -2.22 11.90
CA THR A 121 2.52 -1.47 11.19
C THR A 121 3.15 -2.32 10.10
N ALA A 122 3.35 -1.74 8.92
CA ALA A 122 4.05 -2.34 7.80
C ALA A 122 5.29 -1.50 7.46
N PHE A 123 6.43 -2.16 7.24
CA PHE A 123 7.68 -1.50 6.84
C PHE A 123 8.04 -1.93 5.42
N ALA A 124 8.18 -0.94 4.54
CA ALA A 124 8.56 -1.18 3.15
C ALA A 124 9.07 0.12 2.50
N ASN A 125 9.57 0.03 1.27
CA ASN A 125 9.93 1.21 0.51
C ASN A 125 8.70 2.06 0.13
N SER A 126 8.92 3.35 -0.16
CA SER A 126 7.86 4.34 -0.45
C SER A 126 6.95 3.90 -1.60
N ARG A 127 7.48 3.25 -2.64
CA ARG A 127 6.68 2.78 -3.79
C ARG A 127 5.67 1.70 -3.38
N PHE A 128 6.10 0.74 -2.58
CA PHE A 128 5.24 -0.35 -2.10
C PHE A 128 4.17 0.17 -1.12
N LEU A 129 4.55 1.07 -0.21
CA LEU A 129 3.62 1.69 0.72
C LEU A 129 2.60 2.57 0.00
N GLY A 130 3.03 3.34 -1.01
CA GLY A 130 2.13 4.15 -1.85
C GLY A 130 1.10 3.27 -2.56
N LYS A 131 1.52 2.13 -3.11
CA LYS A 131 0.59 1.15 -3.69
C LYS A 131 -0.41 0.64 -2.65
N LYS A 132 0.05 0.29 -1.46
CA LYS A 132 -0.84 -0.21 -0.38
C LYS A 132 -1.85 0.85 0.10
N LEU A 133 -1.50 2.13 0.10
CA LEU A 133 -2.46 3.20 0.36
C LEU A 133 -3.54 3.27 -0.73
N LEU A 134 -3.15 3.23 -2.00
CA LEU A 134 -4.09 3.23 -3.12
C LEU A 134 -4.99 1.97 -3.15
N ASP A 135 -4.49 0.85 -2.65
CA ASP A 135 -5.23 -0.40 -2.54
C ASP A 135 -6.11 -0.46 -1.27
N TYR A 136 -6.11 0.60 -0.45
CA TYR A 136 -6.79 0.67 0.86
C TYR A 136 -6.33 -0.42 1.85
N ASP A 137 -5.12 -0.95 1.66
CA ASP A 137 -4.46 -1.88 2.58
C ASP A 137 -3.79 -1.16 3.76
N LEU A 138 -3.56 0.14 3.63
CA LEU A 138 -3.08 1.05 4.67
C LEU A 138 -3.99 2.26 4.77
N ASP A 139 -4.14 2.79 5.97
CA ASP A 139 -4.92 4.00 6.24
C ASP A 139 -4.01 5.23 6.25
N VAL A 140 -2.76 5.07 6.67
CA VAL A 140 -1.75 6.14 6.73
C VAL A 140 -0.37 5.57 6.46
N ALA A 141 0.51 6.36 5.84
CA ALA A 141 1.92 5.98 5.72
C ALA A 141 2.85 7.19 5.88
N VAL A 142 4.03 6.94 6.44
CA VAL A 142 5.11 7.92 6.61
C VAL A 142 6.21 7.63 5.60
N PHE A 143 6.53 8.62 4.79
CA PHE A 143 7.53 8.53 3.72
C PHE A 143 8.64 9.55 3.94
N SER A 144 9.86 9.21 3.53
CA SER A 144 10.94 10.19 3.40
C SER A 144 10.78 11.06 2.15
N ARG A 145 10.28 10.46 1.08
CA ARG A 145 9.97 11.12 -0.20
C ARG A 145 8.89 10.30 -0.91
N ILE A 146 7.91 10.97 -1.49
CA ILE A 146 6.87 10.34 -2.31
C ILE A 146 6.68 11.16 -3.59
N GLU A 147 6.45 10.48 -4.69
CA GLU A 147 5.93 11.11 -5.89
C GLU A 147 4.49 11.56 -5.65
N TYR A 148 4.16 12.76 -6.16
CA TYR A 148 2.80 13.29 -6.06
C TYR A 148 1.80 12.33 -6.71
N HIS A 149 0.71 12.06 -6.02
CA HIS A 149 -0.42 11.32 -6.56
C HIS A 149 -1.71 12.06 -6.18
N PRO A 150 -2.66 12.27 -7.12
CA PRO A 150 -3.86 13.07 -6.87
C PRO A 150 -4.79 12.49 -5.80
N GLU A 151 -4.72 11.19 -5.55
CA GLU A 151 -5.51 10.52 -4.50
C GLU A 151 -4.85 10.59 -3.11
N PHE A 152 -3.65 11.17 -2.97
CA PHE A 152 -2.99 11.28 -1.67
C PHE A 152 -3.23 12.65 -1.03
N HIS A 153 -3.65 12.65 0.21
CA HIS A 153 -3.57 13.82 1.07
C HIS A 153 -2.23 13.79 1.80
N ILE A 154 -1.36 14.76 1.50
CA ILE A 154 0.01 14.81 2.02
C ILE A 154 0.12 15.89 3.09
N LEU A 155 0.56 15.49 4.29
CA LEU A 155 0.87 16.38 5.39
C LEU A 155 2.37 16.36 5.69
N PRO A 156 3.09 17.49 5.58
CA PRO A 156 4.48 17.57 6.01
C PRO A 156 4.59 17.26 7.51
N PHE A 157 5.47 16.34 7.86
CA PHE A 157 5.60 15.87 9.24
C PHE A 157 6.91 16.29 9.88
N SER A 158 8.06 16.14 9.18
CA SER A 158 9.39 16.41 9.70
C SER A 158 10.36 16.67 8.55
N GLN A 159 11.40 17.45 8.81
CA GLN A 159 12.52 17.69 7.89
C GLN A 159 13.83 17.42 8.63
N PRO A 160 14.18 16.13 8.91
CA PRO A 160 15.43 15.80 9.55
C PRO A 160 16.61 16.17 8.63
N PRO A 161 17.75 16.56 9.20
CA PRO A 161 18.97 16.76 8.42
C PRO A 161 19.42 15.44 7.80
N LEU A 162 19.99 15.55 6.59
CA LEU A 162 20.70 14.42 5.98
C LEU A 162 22.00 14.23 6.74
N VAL A 163 22.29 12.99 7.12
CA VAL A 163 23.54 12.63 7.77
C VAL A 163 24.27 11.60 6.92
N ALA A 164 25.60 11.72 6.80
CA ALA A 164 26.45 10.69 6.25
C ALA A 164 26.89 9.73 7.35
N ILE A 165 26.97 8.45 7.04
CA ILE A 165 27.51 7.41 7.92
C ILE A 165 28.77 6.89 7.24
N ALA A 166 29.87 6.97 7.93
CA ALA A 166 31.18 6.49 7.46
C ALA A 166 31.84 5.58 8.50
N PRO A 167 32.77 4.70 8.10
CA PRO A 167 33.60 3.94 9.02
C PRO A 167 34.35 4.87 9.96
N ARG A 168 34.55 4.45 11.22
CA ARG A 168 35.17 5.25 12.26
C ARG A 168 36.69 5.46 12.06
N ASP A 169 37.30 4.61 11.26
CA ASP A 169 38.73 4.62 10.87
C ASP A 169 38.94 5.20 9.45
N GLY A 170 37.95 5.90 8.92
CA GLY A 170 37.98 6.42 7.56
C GLY A 170 38.43 7.88 7.45
N THR A 171 38.52 8.34 6.22
CA THR A 171 38.95 9.71 5.82
C THR A 171 38.17 10.83 6.53
N TRP A 172 36.97 10.56 7.03
CA TRP A 172 36.07 11.59 7.61
C TRP A 172 35.85 11.42 9.12
N GLU A 173 36.72 10.68 9.83
CA GLU A 173 36.56 10.40 11.27
C GLU A 173 36.35 11.67 12.13
N ASN A 174 37.03 12.75 11.75
CA ASN A 174 37.03 14.01 12.51
C ASN A 174 36.19 15.12 11.84
N GLU A 175 35.50 14.83 10.75
CA GLU A 175 34.69 15.83 10.05
C GLU A 175 33.29 15.91 10.62
N SER A 176 32.86 17.13 10.96
CA SER A 176 31.48 17.39 11.44
C SER A 176 30.46 17.57 10.32
N ALA A 177 30.94 17.85 9.11
CA ALA A 177 30.13 18.01 7.91
C ALA A 177 30.98 17.71 6.67
N ILE A 178 30.37 17.10 5.66
CA ILE A 178 31.00 16.74 4.39
C ILE A 178 30.18 17.36 3.25
N SER A 179 30.85 17.99 2.31
CA SER A 179 30.17 18.51 1.11
C SER A 179 29.84 17.36 0.14
N ILE A 180 28.74 17.51 -0.64
CA ILE A 180 28.39 16.52 -1.67
C ILE A 180 29.50 16.38 -2.72
N ALA A 181 30.30 17.43 -2.93
CA ALA A 181 31.42 17.41 -3.87
C ALA A 181 32.55 16.50 -3.40
N GLU A 182 32.80 16.42 -2.10
CA GLU A 182 33.80 15.55 -1.48
C GLU A 182 33.44 14.06 -1.52
N LEU A 183 32.14 13.75 -1.66
CA LEU A 183 31.67 12.38 -1.86
C LEU A 183 31.94 11.84 -3.28
N LYS A 184 32.23 12.73 -4.25
CA LYS A 184 32.58 12.33 -5.61
C LYS A 184 34.01 11.75 -5.61
N GLY A 185 34.11 10.46 -5.75
CA GLY A 185 35.41 9.75 -5.83
C GLY A 185 35.63 8.69 -4.75
N HIS A 186 34.69 8.62 -3.81
CA HIS A 186 34.60 7.52 -2.85
C HIS A 186 33.43 6.61 -3.27
N GLN A 187 33.76 5.47 -3.86
CA GLN A 187 32.83 4.37 -4.16
C GLN A 187 32.98 3.28 -3.12
#